data_095ab0ea68bc4eb9e8f119d6cb888177
#
_entry.id   095ab0ea68bc4eb9e8f119d6cb888177
#
_cell.length_a   1.000
_cell.length_b   1.000
_cell.length_c   1.000
_cell.angle_alpha   90.00
_cell.angle_beta   90.00
_cell.angle_gamma   90.00
#
_symmetry.space_group_name_H-M   'P 1'
#
loop_
_entity.id
_entity.type
_entity.pdbx_description
1 polymer ?
#
loop_
_entity_poly.entity_id
_entity_poly.type
_entity_poly.pdbx_seq_one_letter_code
_entity_poly.pdbx_strand_id
1 'polypeptide(L)'
;MLKIYGSDLCPDCIRCKADLDAARVSYEYLSITEDLRSMKEFLKIREESAAFYAAKENGSIGIPCLISPEGEVSLSWEQYL
;
A
#
# COMPACT_ATOMS: atom_id res chain seq x y z
N MET A 1 -3.38 -12.50 5.72
CA MET A 1 -2.06 -12.00 5.29
C MET A 1 -2.15 -10.52 4.93
N LEU A 2 -1.15 -9.76 5.30
CA LEU A 2 -1.07 -8.36 4.95
C LEU A 2 -0.98 -8.19 3.44
N LYS A 3 -1.77 -7.27 2.89
CA LYS A 3 -1.70 -6.92 1.46
C LYS A 3 -1.09 -5.55 1.29
N ILE A 4 -0.28 -5.39 0.24
CA ILE A 4 0.33 -4.10 -0.09
C ILE A 4 0.07 -3.80 -1.55
N TYR A 5 -0.60 -2.68 -1.82
CA TYR A 5 -0.70 -2.14 -3.17
C TYR A 5 0.40 -1.11 -3.34
N GLY A 6 1.22 -1.29 -4.35
CA GLY A 6 2.35 -0.40 -4.55
C GLY A 6 2.95 -0.54 -5.93
N SER A 7 4.11 0.06 -6.12
CA SER A 7 4.84 0.01 -7.39
C SER A 7 6.33 0.06 -7.11
N ASP A 8 7.09 -0.74 -7.84
CA ASP A 8 8.55 -0.72 -7.72
C ASP A 8 9.17 0.54 -8.32
N LEU A 9 8.35 1.37 -8.97
CA LEU A 9 8.77 2.69 -9.42
C LEU A 9 8.73 3.72 -8.31
N CYS A 10 8.17 3.37 -7.16
CA CYS A 10 8.01 4.27 -6.02
C CYS A 10 9.06 3.95 -4.95
N PRO A 11 9.94 4.91 -4.60
CA PRO A 11 10.97 4.67 -3.58
C PRO A 11 10.39 4.26 -2.22
N ASP A 12 9.26 4.83 -1.83
CA ASP A 12 8.62 4.48 -0.56
C ASP A 12 8.13 3.03 -0.56
N CYS A 13 7.64 2.54 -1.70
CA CYS A 13 7.20 1.15 -1.80
C CYS A 13 8.37 0.19 -1.66
N ILE A 14 9.50 0.53 -2.28
CA ILE A 14 10.72 -0.28 -2.18
C ILE A 14 11.18 -0.33 -0.71
N ARG A 15 11.18 0.82 -0.04
CA ARG A 15 11.59 0.91 1.35
C ARG A 15 10.65 0.14 2.27
N CYS A 16 9.35 0.21 2.01
CA CYS A 16 8.34 -0.53 2.75
C CYS A 16 8.62 -2.04 2.69
N LYS A 17 8.84 -2.56 1.48
CA LYS A 17 9.13 -3.98 1.31
C LYS A 17 10.42 -4.37 2.04
N ALA A 18 11.46 -3.56 1.92
CA ALA A 18 12.72 -3.85 2.58
C ALA A 18 12.58 -3.91 4.10
N ASP A 19 11.84 -2.96 4.68
CA ASP A 19 11.60 -2.92 6.12
C ASP A 19 10.81 -4.14 6.59
N LEU A 20 9.74 -4.49 5.86
CA LEU A 20 8.92 -5.64 6.22
C LEU A 20 9.69 -6.96 6.07
N ASP A 21 10.51 -7.06 5.02
CA ASP A 21 11.35 -8.23 4.81
C ASP A 21 12.35 -8.39 5.96
N ALA A 22 12.97 -7.29 6.38
CA ALA A 22 13.92 -7.32 7.49
C ALA A 22 13.25 -7.71 8.81
N ALA A 23 12.00 -7.32 8.99
CA ALA A 23 11.21 -7.66 10.17
C ALA A 23 10.55 -9.04 10.06
N ARG A 24 10.75 -9.74 8.94
CA ARG A 24 10.18 -11.07 8.67
C ARG A 24 8.66 -11.08 8.68
N VAL A 25 8.05 -10.00 8.21
CA VAL A 25 6.61 -9.88 8.08
C VAL A 25 6.19 -10.44 6.72
N SER A 26 5.25 -11.38 6.71
CA SER A 26 4.72 -11.93 5.46
C SER A 26 3.67 -11.00 4.88
N TYR A 27 3.71 -10.82 3.56
CA TYR A 27 2.74 -9.96 2.88
C TYR A 27 2.56 -10.40 1.43
N GLU A 28 1.45 -9.99 0.84
CA GLU A 28 1.20 -10.14 -0.59
C GLU A 28 1.37 -8.77 -1.23
N TYR A 29 2.27 -8.68 -2.21
CA TYR A 29 2.55 -7.42 -2.90
C TYR A 29 1.83 -7.38 -4.25
N LEU A 30 1.02 -6.34 -4.44
CA LEU A 30 0.18 -6.18 -5.62
C LEU A 30 0.63 -4.92 -6.36
N SER A 31 1.29 -5.11 -7.50
CA SER A 31 1.82 -3.98 -8.28
C SER A 31 0.70 -3.31 -9.08
N ILE A 32 0.47 -2.03 -8.81
CA ILE A 32 -0.55 -1.27 -9.53
C ILE A 32 -0.06 -0.80 -10.89
N THR A 33 1.25 -0.89 -11.15
CA THR A 33 1.81 -0.49 -12.45
C THR A 33 2.04 -1.66 -13.39
N GLU A 34 2.02 -2.89 -12.89
CA GLU A 34 2.22 -4.07 -13.70
C GLU A 34 0.95 -4.89 -13.90
N ASP A 35 -0.09 -4.64 -13.09
CA ASP A 35 -1.32 -5.43 -13.13
C ASP A 35 -2.53 -4.51 -13.06
N LEU A 36 -3.31 -4.51 -14.13
CA LEU A 36 -4.46 -3.61 -14.25
C LEU A 36 -5.56 -3.92 -13.23
N ARG A 37 -5.71 -5.20 -12.85
CA ARG A 37 -6.68 -5.58 -11.83
C ARG A 37 -6.29 -4.96 -10.48
N SER A 38 -5.02 -5.05 -10.12
CA SER A 38 -4.52 -4.46 -8.88
C SER A 38 -4.70 -2.95 -8.89
N MET A 39 -4.46 -2.31 -10.03
CA MET A 39 -4.68 -0.87 -10.18
C MET A 39 -6.16 -0.51 -9.92
N LYS A 40 -7.08 -1.28 -10.49
CA LYS A 40 -8.52 -1.00 -10.32
C LYS A 40 -8.94 -1.18 -8.86
N GLU A 41 -8.47 -2.26 -8.23
CA GLU A 41 -8.76 -2.51 -6.81
C GLU A 41 -8.24 -1.38 -5.95
N PHE A 42 -7.00 -0.95 -6.20
CA PHE A 42 -6.39 0.15 -5.47
C PHE A 42 -7.19 1.44 -5.61
N LEU A 43 -7.58 1.79 -6.84
CA LEU A 43 -8.32 3.02 -7.08
C LEU A 43 -9.67 3.04 -6.34
N LYS A 44 -10.32 1.89 -6.26
CA LYS A 44 -11.57 1.78 -5.51
C LYS A 44 -11.34 2.01 -4.02
N ILE A 45 -10.30 1.40 -3.47
CA ILE A 45 -9.94 1.59 -2.06
C ILE A 45 -9.60 3.05 -1.80
N ARG A 46 -8.82 3.66 -2.69
CA ARG A 46 -8.40 5.05 -2.56
C ARG A 46 -9.60 6.00 -2.54
N GLU A 47 -10.61 5.70 -3.34
CA GLU A 47 -11.80 6.54 -3.40
C GLU A 47 -12.66 6.42 -2.14
N GLU A 48 -12.74 5.23 -1.57
CA GLU A 48 -13.68 4.94 -0.47
C GLU A 48 -13.09 5.13 0.92
N SER A 49 -11.76 5.03 1.07
CA SER A 49 -11.13 5.04 2.38
C SER A 49 -10.70 6.42 2.82
N ALA A 50 -11.04 6.78 4.06
CA ALA A 50 -10.60 8.04 4.67
C ALA A 50 -9.09 8.10 4.88
N ALA A 51 -8.40 6.97 4.83
CA ALA A 51 -6.94 6.93 4.98
C ALA A 51 -6.21 7.72 3.90
N PHE A 52 -6.87 7.98 2.77
CA PHE A 52 -6.26 8.70 1.64
C PHE A 52 -6.52 10.21 1.64
N TYR A 53 -7.15 10.73 2.69
CA TYR A 53 -7.49 12.14 2.72
C TYR A 53 -6.26 13.03 2.49
N ALA A 54 -5.20 12.80 3.28
CA ALA A 54 -3.98 13.62 3.16
C ALA A 54 -3.28 13.42 1.81
N ALA A 55 -3.27 12.20 1.30
CA ALA A 55 -2.69 11.91 -0.01
C ALA A 55 -3.39 12.68 -1.11
N LYS A 56 -4.73 12.70 -1.08
CA LYS A 56 -5.52 13.44 -2.07
C LYS A 56 -5.27 14.95 -1.97
N GLU A 57 -5.20 15.47 -0.75
CA GLU A 57 -4.91 16.89 -0.52
C GLU A 57 -3.56 17.29 -1.08
N ASN A 58 -2.56 16.40 -0.96
CA ASN A 58 -1.20 16.68 -1.40
C ASN A 58 -0.93 16.29 -2.85
N GLY A 59 -1.93 15.76 -3.56
CA GLY A 59 -1.75 15.30 -4.93
C GLY A 59 -0.90 14.03 -5.03
N SER A 60 -0.82 13.24 -3.96
CA SER A 60 -0.06 12.00 -3.92
C SER A 60 -0.93 10.82 -4.35
N ILE A 61 -0.28 9.75 -4.84
CA ILE A 61 -0.99 8.53 -5.23
C ILE A 61 -1.51 7.79 -4.00
N GLY A 62 -0.72 7.74 -2.94
CA GLY A 62 -1.08 7.02 -1.72
C GLY A 62 -0.55 5.60 -1.70
N ILE A 63 0.64 5.38 -2.22
CA ILE A 63 1.32 4.08 -2.15
C ILE A 63 2.61 4.22 -1.37
N PRO A 64 3.03 3.21 -0.62
CA PRO A 64 2.36 1.92 -0.47
C PRO A 64 1.06 2.03 0.34
N CYS A 65 0.06 1.25 -0.07
CA CYS A 65 -1.20 1.15 0.65
C CYS A 65 -1.26 -0.25 1.27
N LEU A 66 -1.37 -0.31 2.59
CA LEU A 66 -1.36 -1.56 3.32
C LEU A 66 -2.76 -1.88 3.84
N ILE A 67 -3.16 -3.13 3.67
CA ILE A 67 -4.44 -3.60 4.17
C ILE A 67 -4.19 -4.79 5.09
N SER A 68 -4.58 -4.63 6.36
CA SER A 68 -4.39 -5.68 7.35
C SER A 68 -5.30 -6.87 7.07
N PRO A 69 -5.04 -8.04 7.68
CA PRO A 69 -5.95 -9.19 7.55
C PRO A 69 -7.39 -8.86 7.99
N GLU A 70 -7.57 -7.87 8.86
CA GLU A 70 -8.88 -7.42 9.33
C GLU A 70 -9.51 -6.40 8.40
N GLY A 71 -8.81 -5.98 7.34
CA GLY A 71 -9.33 -5.03 6.39
C GLY A 71 -9.03 -3.57 6.69
N GLU A 72 -8.18 -3.28 7.66
CA GLU A 72 -7.80 -1.91 7.97
C GLU A 72 -6.82 -1.37 6.94
N VAL A 73 -7.08 -0.16 6.46
CA VAL A 73 -6.29 0.50 5.43
C VAL A 73 -5.34 1.51 6.07
N SER A 74 -4.06 1.46 5.72
CA SER A 74 -3.06 2.39 6.22
C SER A 74 -2.04 2.72 5.14
N LEU A 75 -1.52 3.94 5.15
CA LEU A 75 -0.43 4.34 4.26
C LEU A 75 0.92 4.32 4.99
N SER A 76 0.92 3.89 6.25
CA SER A 76 2.12 3.75 7.07
C SER A 76 2.35 2.29 7.39
N TRP A 77 3.62 1.86 7.36
CA TRP A 77 3.94 0.45 7.64
C TRP A 77 4.66 0.23 8.97
N GLU A 78 4.97 1.29 9.69
CA GLU A 78 5.74 1.19 10.93
C GLU A 78 5.05 0.33 11.97
N GLN A 79 3.72 0.36 12.01
CA GLN A 79 2.94 -0.43 12.96
C GLN A 79 3.06 -1.94 12.74
N TYR A 80 3.60 -2.35 11.60
CA TYR A 80 3.76 -3.78 11.29
C TYR A 80 5.19 -4.28 11.55
N LEU A 81 6.09 -3.41 11.98
CA LEU A 81 7.48 -3.77 12.24
C LEU A 81 7.73 -4.28 13.70
#